data_e7e584723bbe9fd998835c10e9781efa
#
_entry.id   e7e584723bbe9fd998835c10e9781efa
#
_cell.length_a   1.000
_cell.length_b   1.000
_cell.length_c   1.000
_cell.angle_alpha   90.00
_cell.angle_beta   90.00
_cell.angle_gamma   90.00
#
_symmetry.space_group_name_H-M   'P 1'
#
loop_
_entity.id
_entity.type
_entity.pdbx_description
1 polymer ?
#
loop_
_entity_poly.entity_id
_entity_poly.type
_entity_poly.pdbx_seq_one_letter_code
_entity_poly.pdbx_strand_id
1 'polypeptide(L)'
;IHKLNAKLMIVAWPGFGTHTEQRKELDTKGMIINFDTWPPQSGARPYDVYNPEARDIYWKYLNKGIFSYIGNDGWWLDSTEPDHINRQESDYDLPTHLGSYRSVKNAYSLMHNSGIASHQKALSKDKRVVILTRSGFIGQQRYGCNTWSGDVTSTWDMLEKQIPAALNYTLMGIPNWNSDIGGFFAGRWNQEGGAKNPKYQELYVRWMQ
;
A
#
# COMPACT_ATOMS: atom_id res chain seq x y z
N ILE A 1 14.17 18.59 -6.75
CA ILE A 1 13.77 18.30 -5.36
C ILE A 1 15.01 18.19 -4.48
N HIS A 2 15.95 17.31 -4.76
CA HIS A 2 17.18 17.11 -3.96
C HIS A 2 18.03 18.39 -3.85
N LYS A 3 18.13 19.21 -4.90
CA LYS A 3 18.77 20.51 -4.84
C LYS A 3 18.14 21.49 -3.86
N LEU A 4 16.88 21.24 -3.48
CA LEU A 4 16.15 22.01 -2.45
C LEU A 4 16.24 21.37 -1.06
N ASN A 5 17.12 20.39 -0.88
CA ASN A 5 17.24 19.57 0.34
C ASN A 5 15.92 18.87 0.73
N ALA A 6 15.09 18.53 -0.25
CA ALA A 6 13.84 17.80 -0.06
C ALA A 6 14.00 16.34 -0.50
N LYS A 7 13.18 15.47 0.06
CA LYS A 7 13.12 14.04 -0.26
C LYS A 7 11.89 13.73 -1.11
N LEU A 8 11.99 12.69 -1.92
CA LEU A 8 10.94 12.27 -2.84
C LEU A 8 10.41 10.88 -2.46
N MET A 9 9.12 10.82 -2.17
CA MET A 9 8.38 9.57 -1.99
C MET A 9 7.40 9.42 -3.15
N ILE A 10 7.47 8.31 -3.87
CA ILE A 10 6.63 8.04 -5.04
C ILE A 10 5.66 6.89 -4.73
N VAL A 11 4.40 7.08 -5.14
CA VAL A 11 3.37 6.07 -5.01
C VAL A 11 3.58 4.94 -6.03
N ALA A 12 3.39 3.71 -5.58
CA ALA A 12 3.38 2.52 -6.42
C ALA A 12 2.33 1.53 -5.92
N TRP A 13 1.56 0.99 -6.86
CA TRP A 13 0.49 0.02 -6.60
C TRP A 13 0.91 -1.38 -7.07
N PRO A 14 0.41 -2.44 -6.45
CA PRO A 14 0.68 -3.81 -6.88
C PRO A 14 -0.20 -4.28 -8.04
N GLY A 15 -1.20 -3.49 -8.42
CA GLY A 15 -2.11 -3.78 -9.52
C GLY A 15 -1.68 -3.12 -10.82
N PHE A 16 -1.81 -3.84 -11.93
CA PHE A 16 -1.45 -3.34 -13.26
C PHE A 16 -2.63 -3.44 -14.22
N GLY A 17 -2.94 -2.31 -14.90
CA GLY A 17 -3.96 -2.24 -15.93
C GLY A 17 -3.58 -3.08 -17.16
N THR A 18 -4.58 -3.49 -17.92
CA THR A 18 -4.49 -4.47 -19.02
C THR A 18 -3.43 -4.14 -20.07
N HIS A 19 -3.19 -2.85 -20.33
CA HIS A 19 -2.32 -2.41 -21.44
C HIS A 19 -0.86 -2.17 -21.03
N THR A 20 -0.52 -2.30 -19.74
CA THR A 20 0.83 -2.05 -19.25
C THR A 20 1.79 -3.19 -19.61
N GLU A 21 3.05 -2.87 -19.84
CA GLU A 21 4.08 -3.87 -20.14
C GLU A 21 4.28 -4.84 -18.94
N GLN A 22 4.17 -4.33 -17.73
CA GLN A 22 4.21 -5.12 -16.49
C GLN A 22 3.13 -6.20 -16.50
N ARG A 23 1.88 -5.81 -16.83
CA ARG A 23 0.77 -6.75 -16.88
C ARG A 23 0.98 -7.82 -17.93
N LYS A 24 1.40 -7.45 -19.13
CA LYS A 24 1.65 -8.42 -20.22
C LYS A 24 2.70 -9.45 -19.86
N GLU A 25 3.81 -9.01 -19.24
CA GLU A 25 4.87 -9.92 -18.82
C GLU A 25 4.40 -10.88 -17.72
N LEU A 26 3.70 -10.37 -16.72
CA LEU A 26 3.17 -11.18 -15.61
C LEU A 26 2.07 -12.15 -16.08
N ASP A 27 1.18 -11.72 -16.97
CA ASP A 27 0.13 -12.58 -17.55
C ASP A 27 0.75 -13.75 -18.35
N THR A 28 1.76 -13.48 -19.18
CA THR A 28 2.43 -14.50 -19.98
C THR A 28 3.05 -15.60 -19.11
N LYS A 29 3.40 -15.27 -17.88
CA LYS A 29 4.00 -16.20 -16.92
C LYS A 29 2.99 -16.77 -15.90
N GLY A 30 1.72 -16.41 -15.99
CA GLY A 30 0.69 -16.83 -15.04
C GLY A 30 0.89 -16.27 -13.62
N MET A 31 1.45 -15.08 -13.50
CA MET A 31 1.85 -14.46 -12.22
C MET A 31 0.90 -13.31 -11.80
N ILE A 32 -0.34 -13.38 -12.21
CA ILE A 32 -1.42 -12.45 -11.82
C ILE A 32 -2.46 -13.22 -11.00
N ILE A 33 -2.91 -12.63 -9.90
CA ILE A 33 -4.08 -13.15 -9.18
C ILE A 33 -5.33 -12.56 -9.85
N ASN A 34 -6.22 -13.44 -10.29
CA ASN A 34 -7.27 -13.11 -11.26
C ASN A 34 -8.53 -12.49 -10.65
N PHE A 35 -8.38 -11.40 -9.88
CA PHE A 35 -9.49 -10.55 -9.46
C PHE A 35 -9.19 -9.08 -9.74
N ASP A 36 -10.25 -8.27 -9.87
CA ASP A 36 -10.11 -6.86 -10.21
C ASP A 36 -9.80 -6.01 -8.99
N THR A 37 -8.91 -5.01 -9.19
CA THR A 37 -8.57 -4.01 -8.19
C THR A 37 -8.98 -2.62 -8.65
N TRP A 38 -8.93 -1.64 -7.75
CA TRP A 38 -9.15 -0.24 -8.10
C TRP A 38 -8.11 0.26 -9.12
N PRO A 39 -8.46 1.12 -10.07
CA PRO A 39 -9.82 1.62 -10.38
C PRO A 39 -10.63 0.64 -11.25
N PRO A 40 -11.96 0.57 -11.09
CA PRO A 40 -12.81 -0.49 -11.68
C PRO A 40 -12.68 -0.66 -13.19
N GLN A 41 -12.52 0.44 -13.93
CA GLN A 41 -12.50 0.42 -15.39
C GLN A 41 -11.13 0.16 -16.00
N SER A 42 -10.10 0.05 -15.18
CA SER A 42 -8.71 -0.12 -15.64
C SER A 42 -8.38 -1.56 -16.04
N GLY A 43 -9.18 -2.53 -15.60
CA GLY A 43 -8.85 -3.95 -15.66
C GLY A 43 -7.59 -4.29 -14.85
N ALA A 44 -7.26 -3.47 -13.85
CA ALA A 44 -6.09 -3.70 -13.02
C ALA A 44 -6.27 -4.94 -12.16
N ARG A 45 -5.23 -5.76 -12.09
CA ARG A 45 -5.15 -6.97 -11.26
C ARG A 45 -3.84 -7.01 -10.51
N PRO A 46 -3.82 -7.55 -9.28
CA PRO A 46 -2.61 -7.63 -8.50
C PRO A 46 -1.70 -8.75 -9.00
N TYR A 47 -0.40 -8.52 -8.94
CA TYR A 47 0.54 -9.60 -9.22
C TYR A 47 0.64 -10.59 -8.04
N ASP A 48 1.04 -11.81 -8.31
CA ASP A 48 1.28 -12.83 -7.29
C ASP A 48 2.56 -12.52 -6.49
N VAL A 49 2.41 -11.78 -5.41
CA VAL A 49 3.54 -11.39 -4.52
C VAL A 49 4.23 -12.58 -3.85
N TYR A 50 3.58 -13.74 -3.82
CA TYR A 50 4.13 -14.94 -3.20
C TYR A 50 5.16 -15.63 -4.11
N ASN A 51 5.10 -15.36 -5.42
CA ASN A 51 6.05 -15.84 -6.38
C ASN A 51 7.33 -14.96 -6.38
N PRO A 52 8.52 -15.52 -6.11
CA PRO A 52 9.77 -14.75 -6.13
C PRO A 52 10.03 -14.07 -7.49
N GLU A 53 9.82 -14.78 -8.61
CA GLU A 53 10.04 -14.23 -9.95
C GLU A 53 9.07 -13.06 -10.24
N ALA A 54 7.83 -13.12 -9.75
CA ALA A 54 6.89 -12.02 -9.91
C ALA A 54 7.36 -10.76 -9.15
N ARG A 55 7.97 -10.91 -7.97
CA ARG A 55 8.60 -9.79 -7.25
C ARG A 55 9.81 -9.23 -8.00
N ASP A 56 10.62 -10.09 -8.66
CA ASP A 56 11.74 -9.67 -9.50
C ASP A 56 11.26 -8.84 -10.70
N ILE A 57 10.18 -9.28 -11.36
CA ILE A 57 9.55 -8.54 -12.45
C ILE A 57 9.01 -7.20 -11.97
N TYR A 58 8.28 -7.19 -10.85
CA TYR A 58 7.77 -5.95 -10.26
C TYR A 58 8.91 -4.96 -9.99
N TRP A 59 9.97 -5.40 -9.34
CA TRP A 59 11.13 -4.58 -9.05
C TRP A 59 11.85 -4.10 -10.32
N LYS A 60 11.99 -4.94 -11.32
CA LYS A 60 12.60 -4.57 -12.61
C LYS A 60 11.99 -3.28 -13.17
N TYR A 61 10.67 -3.18 -13.15
CA TYR A 61 9.97 -2.00 -13.66
C TYR A 61 10.06 -0.80 -12.71
N LEU A 62 9.94 -1.01 -11.40
CA LEU A 62 10.15 0.06 -10.42
C LEU A 62 11.56 0.65 -10.50
N ASN A 63 12.56 -0.21 -10.61
CA ASN A 63 13.94 0.22 -10.72
C ASN A 63 14.18 1.04 -11.99
N LYS A 64 13.76 0.51 -13.13
CA LYS A 64 13.91 1.17 -14.44
C LYS A 64 13.18 2.52 -14.50
N GLY A 65 11.95 2.58 -14.02
CA GLY A 65 11.10 3.76 -14.18
C GLY A 65 11.24 4.78 -13.06
N ILE A 66 11.65 4.36 -11.87
CA ILE A 66 11.61 5.20 -10.67
C ILE A 66 12.96 5.22 -9.95
N PHE A 67 13.40 4.11 -9.38
CA PHE A 67 14.52 4.11 -8.44
C PHE A 67 15.84 4.58 -9.06
N SER A 68 16.27 3.96 -10.14
CA SER A 68 17.52 4.32 -10.83
C SER A 68 17.38 5.57 -11.70
N TYR A 69 16.17 5.87 -12.18
CA TYR A 69 15.95 6.99 -13.10
C TYR A 69 15.70 8.32 -12.37
N ILE A 70 14.86 8.31 -11.34
CA ILE A 70 14.45 9.53 -10.61
C ILE A 70 15.29 9.71 -9.33
N GLY A 71 15.79 8.65 -8.73
CA GLY A 71 16.48 8.69 -7.45
C GLY A 71 15.52 8.79 -6.26
N ASN A 72 14.46 7.99 -6.27
CA ASN A 72 13.45 7.93 -5.22
C ASN A 72 14.04 7.70 -3.81
N ASP A 73 13.54 8.41 -2.81
CA ASP A 73 14.00 8.32 -1.41
C ASP A 73 13.12 7.43 -0.54
N GLY A 74 11.88 7.24 -0.91
CA GLY A 74 10.93 6.40 -0.20
C GLY A 74 9.80 5.92 -1.10
N TRP A 75 9.08 4.91 -0.66
CA TRP A 75 7.98 4.29 -1.37
C TRP A 75 6.67 4.52 -0.64
N TRP A 76 5.66 4.99 -1.35
CA TRP A 76 4.28 4.96 -0.90
C TRP A 76 3.58 3.78 -1.58
N LEU A 77 3.47 2.68 -0.86
CA LEU A 77 2.89 1.44 -1.37
C LEU A 77 1.42 1.38 -0.98
N ASP A 78 0.60 1.89 -1.87
CA ASP A 78 -0.85 1.90 -1.73
C ASP A 78 -1.47 0.61 -2.25
N SER A 79 -2.73 0.34 -1.91
CA SER A 79 -3.47 -0.85 -2.37
C SER A 79 -2.81 -2.19 -2.03
N THR A 80 -2.15 -2.29 -0.88
CA THR A 80 -1.34 -3.45 -0.50
C THR A 80 -2.09 -4.54 0.27
N GLU A 81 -3.41 -4.49 0.33
CA GLU A 81 -4.27 -5.58 0.84
C GLU A 81 -4.39 -6.81 -0.09
N PRO A 82 -4.40 -6.72 -1.42
CA PRO A 82 -4.66 -5.65 -2.38
C PRO A 82 -6.12 -5.17 -2.41
N ASP A 83 -6.36 -4.00 -3.03
CA ASP A 83 -7.66 -3.33 -3.08
C ASP A 83 -8.67 -4.10 -3.96
N HIS A 84 -9.25 -5.13 -3.39
CA HIS A 84 -10.11 -6.09 -4.06
C HIS A 84 -11.52 -5.54 -4.21
N ILE A 85 -11.93 -5.22 -5.42
CA ILE A 85 -13.26 -4.72 -5.76
C ILE A 85 -14.15 -5.84 -6.29
N ASN A 86 -15.48 -5.65 -6.24
CA ASN A 86 -16.48 -6.60 -6.73
C ASN A 86 -16.28 -8.04 -6.22
N ARG A 87 -15.85 -8.19 -4.96
CA ARG A 87 -15.46 -9.46 -4.34
C ARG A 87 -16.50 -10.54 -4.51
N GLN A 88 -16.05 -11.70 -5.02
CA GLN A 88 -16.81 -12.95 -5.03
C GLN A 88 -16.17 -13.92 -4.04
N GLU A 89 -16.96 -14.80 -3.46
CA GLU A 89 -16.42 -15.83 -2.53
C GLU A 89 -15.41 -16.76 -3.24
N SER A 90 -15.65 -17.06 -4.52
CA SER A 90 -14.74 -17.84 -5.36
C SER A 90 -13.36 -17.21 -5.58
N ASP A 91 -13.23 -15.88 -5.44
CA ASP A 91 -11.94 -15.20 -5.63
C ASP A 91 -10.92 -15.60 -4.55
N TYR A 92 -11.40 -16.00 -3.38
CA TYR A 92 -10.54 -16.49 -2.32
C TYR A 92 -9.91 -17.85 -2.61
N ASP A 93 -10.47 -18.61 -3.52
CA ASP A 93 -9.97 -19.94 -3.92
C ASP A 93 -9.02 -19.87 -5.12
N LEU A 94 -8.79 -18.67 -5.68
CA LEU A 94 -7.82 -18.46 -6.75
C LEU A 94 -6.42 -18.94 -6.35
N PRO A 95 -5.71 -19.59 -7.28
CA PRO A 95 -4.37 -20.10 -7.01
C PRO A 95 -3.35 -18.96 -6.88
N THR A 96 -2.41 -19.14 -5.99
CA THR A 96 -1.18 -18.35 -5.86
C THR A 96 0.01 -19.29 -5.78
N HIS A 97 1.22 -18.76 -5.84
CA HIS A 97 2.44 -19.56 -5.74
C HIS A 97 2.54 -20.37 -4.43
N LEU A 98 1.94 -19.91 -3.35
CA LEU A 98 1.97 -20.58 -2.03
C LEU A 98 0.65 -21.28 -1.65
N GLY A 99 -0.28 -21.47 -2.59
CA GLY A 99 -1.56 -22.09 -2.32
C GLY A 99 -2.75 -21.21 -2.69
N SER A 100 -3.93 -21.42 -2.09
CA SER A 100 -5.09 -20.59 -2.39
C SER A 100 -4.91 -19.18 -1.82
N TYR A 101 -5.45 -18.17 -2.51
CA TYR A 101 -5.44 -16.79 -2.01
C TYR A 101 -6.04 -16.69 -0.60
N ARG A 102 -7.07 -17.48 -0.29
CA ARG A 102 -7.68 -17.59 1.04
C ARG A 102 -6.66 -17.86 2.14
N SER A 103 -5.73 -18.78 1.89
CA SER A 103 -4.75 -19.21 2.89
C SER A 103 -3.63 -18.20 3.14
N VAL A 104 -3.35 -17.33 2.18
CA VAL A 104 -2.16 -16.43 2.21
C VAL A 104 -2.47 -14.95 2.18
N LYS A 105 -3.71 -14.53 1.85
CA LYS A 105 -4.07 -13.14 1.54
C LYS A 105 -3.62 -12.10 2.58
N ASN A 106 -3.67 -12.44 3.87
CA ASN A 106 -3.30 -11.51 4.92
C ASN A 106 -1.80 -11.17 4.93
N ALA A 107 -0.96 -12.01 4.32
CA ALA A 107 0.48 -11.78 4.20
C ALA A 107 0.87 -11.04 2.92
N TYR A 108 -0.11 -10.55 2.12
CA TYR A 108 0.17 -9.91 0.85
C TYR A 108 1.13 -8.72 0.99
N SER A 109 0.85 -7.78 1.90
CA SER A 109 1.71 -6.63 2.14
C SER A 109 3.10 -7.01 2.62
N LEU A 110 3.21 -8.02 3.49
CA LEU A 110 4.51 -8.52 3.96
C LEU A 110 5.38 -8.97 2.79
N MET A 111 4.82 -9.79 1.88
CA MET A 111 5.56 -10.32 0.73
C MET A 111 5.88 -9.22 -0.29
N HIS A 112 4.95 -8.32 -0.55
CA HIS A 112 5.16 -7.17 -1.43
C HIS A 112 6.31 -6.27 -0.92
N ASN A 113 6.24 -5.85 0.34
CA ASN A 113 7.25 -5.00 0.96
C ASN A 113 8.61 -5.69 1.06
N SER A 114 8.64 -7.00 1.29
CA SER A 114 9.87 -7.78 1.33
C SER A 114 10.61 -7.77 0.00
N GLY A 115 9.88 -7.89 -1.11
CA GLY A 115 10.43 -7.82 -2.47
C GLY A 115 11.13 -6.49 -2.72
N ILE A 116 10.41 -5.38 -2.49
CA ILE A 116 10.96 -4.04 -2.69
C ILE A 116 12.19 -3.79 -1.80
N ALA A 117 12.09 -4.12 -0.50
CA ALA A 117 13.16 -3.88 0.45
C ALA A 117 14.43 -4.69 0.12
N SER A 118 14.27 -5.96 -0.25
CA SER A 118 15.40 -6.84 -0.58
C SER A 118 16.13 -6.38 -1.83
N HIS A 119 15.39 -6.05 -2.89
CA HIS A 119 15.97 -5.58 -4.14
C HIS A 119 16.65 -4.21 -4.00
N GLN A 120 16.01 -3.27 -3.29
CA GLN A 120 16.65 -1.97 -3.05
C GLN A 120 17.96 -2.12 -2.27
N LYS A 121 17.96 -2.94 -1.21
CA LYS A 121 19.19 -3.19 -0.42
C LYS A 121 20.29 -3.85 -1.24
N ALA A 122 19.94 -4.70 -2.20
CA ALA A 122 20.90 -5.33 -3.10
C ALA A 122 21.56 -4.31 -4.04
N LEU A 123 20.83 -3.30 -4.48
CA LEU A 123 21.33 -2.26 -5.38
C LEU A 123 22.01 -1.10 -4.67
N SER A 124 21.58 -0.74 -3.47
CA SER A 124 22.11 0.42 -2.76
C SER A 124 22.25 0.13 -1.27
N LYS A 125 23.48 -0.01 -0.82
CA LYS A 125 23.79 -0.23 0.60
C LYS A 125 23.73 1.04 1.43
N ASP A 126 23.89 2.19 0.78
CA ASP A 126 23.98 3.50 1.44
C ASP A 126 22.61 4.18 1.61
N LYS A 127 21.60 3.67 0.95
CA LYS A 127 20.26 4.25 1.00
C LYS A 127 19.32 3.38 1.85
N ARG A 128 18.79 3.96 2.92
CA ARG A 128 17.79 3.28 3.75
C ARG A 128 16.52 2.99 2.95
N VAL A 129 15.90 1.85 3.21
CA VAL A 129 14.56 1.55 2.73
C VAL A 129 13.56 2.27 3.63
N VAL A 130 12.71 3.09 3.04
CA VAL A 130 11.60 3.80 3.70
C VAL A 130 10.33 3.48 2.93
N ILE A 131 9.38 2.85 3.58
CA ILE A 131 8.12 2.41 2.99
C ILE A 131 6.96 2.94 3.83
N LEU A 132 6.01 3.61 3.19
CA LEU A 132 4.66 3.84 3.68
C LEU A 132 3.74 2.85 2.99
N THR A 133 3.01 2.01 3.72
CA THR A 133 2.17 0.95 3.16
C THR A 133 0.78 0.93 3.80
N ARG A 134 -0.26 0.65 2.99
CA ARG A 134 -1.66 0.72 3.44
C ARG A 134 -2.10 -0.46 4.31
N SER A 135 -1.39 -1.55 4.27
CA SER A 135 -1.71 -2.71 5.10
C SER A 135 -0.49 -3.31 5.78
N GLY A 136 -0.71 -4.11 6.81
CA GLY A 136 0.36 -4.67 7.60
C GLY A 136 0.13 -6.12 7.99
N PHE A 137 1.23 -6.83 8.15
CA PHE A 137 1.27 -8.18 8.70
C PHE A 137 2.48 -8.34 9.62
N ILE A 138 2.39 -9.22 10.60
CA ILE A 138 3.45 -9.45 11.59
C ILE A 138 4.80 -9.74 10.90
N GLY A 139 5.86 -9.08 11.36
CA GLY A 139 7.20 -9.20 10.77
C GLY A 139 7.53 -8.13 9.70
N GLN A 140 6.56 -7.31 9.27
CA GLN A 140 6.74 -6.28 8.24
C GLN A 140 7.68 -5.15 8.67
N GLN A 141 7.79 -4.87 9.97
CA GLN A 141 8.67 -3.83 10.52
C GLN A 141 10.14 -4.01 10.12
N ARG A 142 10.59 -5.24 9.80
CA ARG A 142 11.97 -5.52 9.34
C ARG A 142 12.32 -4.89 7.98
N TYR A 143 11.31 -4.46 7.24
CA TYR A 143 11.47 -3.89 5.89
C TYR A 143 11.42 -2.37 5.86
N GLY A 144 11.47 -1.70 7.01
CA GLY A 144 11.44 -0.24 7.10
C GLY A 144 10.06 0.35 6.82
N CYS A 145 9.01 -0.40 7.16
CA CYS A 145 7.63 0.00 6.90
C CYS A 145 7.06 0.86 8.02
N ASN A 146 6.39 1.94 7.61
CA ASN A 146 5.34 2.63 8.35
C ASN A 146 4.00 2.26 7.71
N THR A 147 3.00 1.94 8.51
CA THR A 147 1.66 1.57 8.02
C THR A 147 0.68 2.67 8.35
N TRP A 148 -0.20 3.03 7.42
CA TRP A 148 -1.34 3.89 7.74
C TRP A 148 -2.65 3.13 7.64
N SER A 149 -3.68 3.65 8.29
CA SER A 149 -4.98 2.98 8.42
C SER A 149 -5.83 2.98 7.14
N GLY A 150 -5.29 3.49 6.04
CA GLY A 150 -6.02 3.55 4.76
C GLY A 150 -7.04 4.68 4.70
N ASP A 151 -7.97 4.56 3.76
CA ASP A 151 -8.97 5.57 3.41
C ASP A 151 -10.13 5.59 4.43
N VAL A 152 -9.86 6.12 5.61
CA VAL A 152 -10.85 6.18 6.71
C VAL A 152 -11.80 7.37 6.56
N THR A 153 -13.01 7.24 7.10
CA THR A 153 -14.01 8.31 7.07
C THR A 153 -13.71 9.41 8.09
N SER A 154 -14.02 10.65 7.72
CA SER A 154 -13.84 11.85 8.58
C SER A 154 -14.95 11.96 9.62
N THR A 155 -14.95 11.12 10.64
CA THR A 155 -15.96 11.10 11.70
C THR A 155 -15.33 10.92 13.09
N TRP A 156 -16.03 11.35 14.12
CA TRP A 156 -15.61 11.15 15.50
C TRP A 156 -15.55 9.67 15.89
N ASP A 157 -16.50 8.87 15.44
CA ASP A 157 -16.51 7.41 15.63
C ASP A 157 -15.27 6.76 15.02
N MET A 158 -14.85 7.24 13.85
CA MET A 158 -13.63 6.72 13.23
C MET A 158 -12.38 7.13 14.00
N LEU A 159 -12.29 8.38 14.47
CA LEU A 159 -11.18 8.82 15.33
C LEU A 159 -11.06 7.94 16.58
N GLU A 160 -12.18 7.68 17.26
CA GLU A 160 -12.22 6.79 18.42
C GLU A 160 -11.65 5.41 18.10
N LYS A 161 -12.01 4.83 16.94
CA LYS A 161 -11.51 3.52 16.50
C LYS A 161 -10.04 3.50 16.11
N GLN A 162 -9.48 4.64 15.68
CA GLN A 162 -8.06 4.72 15.33
C GLN A 162 -7.14 4.51 16.55
N ILE A 163 -7.57 4.92 17.73
CA ILE A 163 -6.77 4.79 18.96
C ILE A 163 -6.49 3.31 19.29
N PRO A 164 -7.51 2.43 19.48
CA PRO A 164 -7.24 1.01 19.70
C PRO A 164 -6.58 0.31 18.50
N ALA A 165 -6.83 0.77 17.28
CA ALA A 165 -6.13 0.24 16.11
C ALA A 165 -4.62 0.46 16.20
N ALA A 166 -4.18 1.68 16.53
CA ALA A 166 -2.77 2.01 16.75
C ALA A 166 -2.13 1.15 17.86
N LEU A 167 -2.84 1.00 18.98
CA LEU A 167 -2.38 0.15 20.10
C LEU A 167 -2.21 -1.31 19.67
N ASN A 168 -3.16 -1.85 18.91
CA ASN A 168 -3.08 -3.22 18.38
C ASN A 168 -1.90 -3.42 17.43
N TYR A 169 -1.61 -2.44 16.57
CA TYR A 169 -0.41 -2.46 15.71
C TYR A 169 0.88 -2.51 16.55
N THR A 170 0.93 -1.70 17.61
CA THR A 170 2.08 -1.70 18.54
C THR A 170 2.25 -3.07 19.22
N LEU A 171 1.16 -3.71 19.65
CA LEU A 171 1.20 -5.05 20.24
C LEU A 171 1.69 -6.12 19.26
N MET A 172 1.46 -5.96 17.95
CA MET A 172 2.03 -6.84 16.92
C MET A 172 3.52 -6.57 16.62
N GLY A 173 4.13 -5.64 17.34
CA GLY A 173 5.52 -5.25 17.10
C GLY A 173 5.70 -4.35 15.87
N ILE A 174 4.65 -3.65 15.43
CA ILE A 174 4.68 -2.68 14.34
C ILE A 174 4.51 -1.27 14.95
N PRO A 175 5.59 -0.62 15.41
CA PRO A 175 5.49 0.63 16.17
C PRO A 175 5.26 1.86 15.28
N ASN A 176 5.53 1.74 13.99
CA ASN A 176 5.41 2.83 13.02
C ASN A 176 4.03 2.76 12.36
N TRP A 177 3.08 3.50 12.90
CA TRP A 177 1.71 3.56 12.41
C TRP A 177 1.22 5.01 12.40
N ASN A 178 0.37 5.34 11.45
CA ASN A 178 -0.31 6.63 11.37
C ASN A 178 -1.69 6.50 10.71
N SER A 179 -2.39 7.59 10.66
CA SER A 179 -3.72 7.71 10.05
C SER A 179 -3.82 9.05 9.34
N ASP A 180 -4.67 9.16 8.34
CA ASP A 180 -4.97 10.42 7.68
C ASP A 180 -5.62 11.37 8.68
N ILE A 181 -4.94 12.49 8.98
CA ILE A 181 -5.41 13.46 9.99
C ILE A 181 -6.72 14.10 9.52
N GLY A 182 -7.77 13.92 10.31
CA GLY A 182 -9.11 14.39 9.97
C GLY A 182 -9.90 13.43 9.08
N GLY A 183 -9.32 12.28 8.69
CA GLY A 183 -9.89 11.27 7.81
C GLY A 183 -9.71 11.58 6.32
N PHE A 184 -9.75 10.55 5.50
CA PHE A 184 -9.61 10.63 4.04
C PHE A 184 -10.95 10.97 3.36
N PHE A 185 -12.00 10.22 3.65
CA PHE A 185 -13.33 10.47 3.07
C PHE A 185 -14.06 11.57 3.85
N ALA A 186 -13.85 12.80 3.41
CA ALA A 186 -14.46 13.99 4.03
C ALA A 186 -15.92 14.23 3.66
N GLY A 187 -16.51 13.44 2.77
CA GLY A 187 -17.89 13.39 2.27
C GLY A 187 -18.87 14.47 2.78
N ARG A 188 -19.39 14.26 3.97
CA ARG A 188 -20.29 15.19 4.66
C ARG A 188 -19.70 16.62 4.79
N TRP A 189 -18.44 16.73 5.19
CA TRP A 189 -17.80 18.02 5.44
C TRP A 189 -17.66 18.84 4.15
N ASN A 190 -17.43 18.19 3.02
CA ASN A 190 -17.34 18.87 1.72
C ASN A 190 -18.66 19.58 1.37
N GLN A 191 -19.78 19.03 1.79
CA GLN A 191 -21.12 19.62 1.60
C GLN A 191 -21.42 20.72 2.62
N GLU A 192 -20.79 20.71 3.79
CA GLU A 192 -21.03 21.62 4.91
C GLU A 192 -19.94 22.71 5.05
N GLY A 193 -19.23 23.05 3.97
CA GLY A 193 -18.21 24.12 3.97
C GLY A 193 -16.76 23.63 4.00
N GLY A 194 -16.53 22.34 3.97
CA GLY A 194 -15.19 21.74 3.86
C GLY A 194 -14.25 22.15 4.98
N ALA A 195 -13.03 22.52 4.66
CA ALA A 195 -12.01 22.93 5.62
C ALA A 195 -12.36 24.21 6.43
N LYS A 196 -13.41 24.94 6.03
CA LYS A 196 -13.89 26.13 6.77
C LYS A 196 -14.97 25.77 7.81
N ASN A 197 -15.45 24.53 7.83
CA ASN A 197 -16.43 24.11 8.81
C ASN A 197 -15.81 23.99 10.21
N PRO A 198 -16.27 24.74 11.22
CA PRO A 198 -15.68 24.72 12.57
C PRO A 198 -15.67 23.34 13.23
N LYS A 199 -16.71 22.53 12.98
CA LYS A 199 -16.79 21.16 13.53
C LYS A 199 -15.77 20.23 12.88
N TYR A 200 -15.50 20.40 11.58
CA TYR A 200 -14.47 19.63 10.91
C TYR A 200 -13.08 20.09 11.38
N GLN A 201 -12.87 21.38 11.57
CA GLN A 201 -11.63 21.91 12.13
C GLN A 201 -11.34 21.34 13.53
N GLU A 202 -12.36 21.22 14.38
CA GLU A 202 -12.21 20.60 15.69
C GLU A 202 -11.85 19.10 15.56
N LEU A 203 -12.55 18.33 14.72
CA LEU A 203 -12.20 16.93 14.46
C LEU A 203 -10.75 16.80 13.99
N TYR A 204 -10.33 17.65 13.05
CA TYR A 204 -8.96 17.66 12.53
C TYR A 204 -7.93 17.92 13.63
N VAL A 205 -8.16 18.91 14.48
CA VAL A 205 -7.27 19.25 15.61
C VAL A 205 -7.19 18.08 16.61
N ARG A 206 -8.33 17.46 16.96
CA ARG A 206 -8.35 16.31 17.88
C ARG A 206 -7.64 15.09 17.29
N TRP A 207 -7.75 14.90 15.99
CA TRP A 207 -7.04 13.81 15.29
C TRP A 207 -5.53 14.03 15.28
N MET A 208 -5.10 15.29 15.24
CA MET A 208 -3.69 15.66 15.23
C MET A 208 -3.02 15.52 16.61
N GLN A 209 -3.77 15.58 17.70
CA GLN A 209 -3.30 15.41 19.10
C GLN A 209 -2.99 13.94 19.44
#